data_b2a29ee7166420608ad3a6337889ccf9
#
_entry.id   b2a29ee7166420608ad3a6337889ccf9
#
_cell.length_a   1.000
_cell.length_b   1.000
_cell.length_c   1.000
_cell.angle_alpha   90.00
_cell.angle_beta   90.00
_cell.angle_gamma   90.00
#
_symmetry.space_group_name_H-M   'P 1'
#
loop_
_entity.id
_entity.type
_entity.pdbx_description
1 polymer ?
#
loop_
_entity_poly.entity_id
_entity_poly.type
_entity_poly.pdbx_seq_one_letter_code
_entity_poly.pdbx_strand_id
1 'polypeptide(L)'
;SLRRQRQMCIRDRLRGYLQPLAKIVVLSNDENSPREVAELLTEQGFGNSQITVLEHMGGSSERRIEGIAKSWSEKPGAGFNTIAIEILSSPETVLVTRHPGLEDDLFINDGMLTKKEVRAITLSALQPYPGSLLWDVGAGSGSVGIEWMRLSPRSLAIAIEEDGDRAATIVKNANQLGTPKLQVINAHAPECLPSLPRPNAIFIGGGIATKGCLLYTSDAADEGLG
;
A
#
# COMPACT_ATOMS: atom_id res chain seq x y z
N SER A 1 -21.85 -4.71 -4.69
CA SER A 1 -21.87 -6.11 -4.29
C SER A 1 -20.71 -6.41 -3.36
N LEU A 2 -20.99 -6.64 -2.08
CA LEU A 2 -20.05 -6.88 -0.97
C LEU A 2 -19.12 -8.11 -1.17
N ARG A 3 -19.35 -8.94 -2.18
CA ARG A 3 -18.51 -10.11 -2.48
C ARG A 3 -17.22 -9.78 -3.26
N ARG A 4 -17.15 -8.66 -3.98
CA ARG A 4 -15.92 -8.27 -4.72
C ARG A 4 -14.85 -7.62 -3.86
N GLN A 5 -15.14 -7.14 -2.66
CA GLN A 5 -14.16 -6.57 -1.73
C GLN A 5 -13.36 -7.60 -0.93
N ARG A 6 -13.66 -8.90 -1.03
CA ARG A 6 -13.02 -9.95 -0.24
C ARG A 6 -11.81 -10.62 -0.88
N GLN A 7 -11.48 -10.31 -2.13
CA GLN A 7 -10.31 -10.89 -2.80
C GLN A 7 -9.23 -9.84 -3.07
N MET A 8 -8.82 -9.12 -2.04
CA MET A 8 -7.53 -8.48 -2.08
C MET A 8 -6.48 -9.58 -1.95
N CYS A 9 -5.67 -9.76 -3.01
CA CYS A 9 -4.64 -10.79 -3.07
C CYS A 9 -3.74 -10.68 -1.84
N ILE A 10 -3.45 -11.80 -1.20
CA ILE A 10 -2.54 -11.87 -0.04
C ILE A 10 -1.19 -11.23 -0.39
N ARG A 11 -0.75 -11.39 -1.63
CA ARG A 11 0.49 -10.85 -2.19
C ARG A 11 0.53 -9.31 -2.11
N ASP A 12 -0.54 -8.63 -2.51
CA ASP A 12 -0.59 -7.16 -2.53
C ASP A 12 -0.55 -6.57 -1.12
N ARG A 13 -1.21 -7.25 -0.18
CA ARG A 13 -1.20 -6.84 1.23
C ARG A 13 0.14 -7.06 1.91
N LEU A 14 0.82 -8.17 1.61
CA LEU A 14 2.05 -8.56 2.26
C LEU A 14 3.23 -7.67 1.85
N ARG A 15 3.26 -7.20 0.58
CA ARG A 15 4.35 -6.35 0.05
C ARG A 15 4.71 -5.18 0.96
N GLY A 16 3.73 -4.48 1.52
CA GLY A 16 3.96 -3.33 2.41
C GLY A 16 4.60 -3.67 3.75
N TYR A 17 4.70 -4.96 4.11
CA TYR A 17 5.26 -5.43 5.37
C TYR A 17 6.63 -6.12 5.23
N LEU A 18 7.12 -6.30 3.99
CA LEU A 18 8.40 -6.96 3.74
C LEU A 18 9.56 -6.07 4.18
N GLN A 19 10.03 -6.26 5.38
CA GLN A 19 11.20 -5.61 5.95
C GLN A 19 12.13 -6.67 6.55
N PRO A 20 13.46 -6.53 6.43
CA PRO A 20 14.41 -7.48 7.02
C PRO A 20 14.12 -7.71 8.51
N LEU A 21 14.24 -8.95 8.96
CA LEU A 21 14.01 -9.39 10.34
C LEU A 21 12.56 -9.25 10.85
N ALA A 22 11.62 -8.83 10.00
CA ALA A 22 10.22 -8.80 10.38
C ALA A 22 9.68 -10.22 10.61
N LYS A 23 8.82 -10.37 11.62
CA LYS A 23 8.05 -11.58 11.87
C LYS A 23 6.59 -11.28 11.58
N ILE A 24 6.02 -12.01 10.64
CA ILE A 24 4.67 -11.75 10.12
C ILE A 24 3.82 -12.99 10.29
N VAL A 25 2.61 -12.82 10.77
CA VAL A 25 1.59 -13.87 10.79
C VAL A 25 0.49 -13.50 9.80
N VAL A 26 0.19 -14.42 8.91
CA VAL A 26 -0.79 -14.27 7.85
C VAL A 26 -1.91 -15.29 8.05
N LEU A 27 -3.14 -14.83 8.08
CA LEU A 27 -4.29 -15.71 7.97
C LEU A 27 -4.50 -16.06 6.49
N SER A 28 -4.46 -17.33 6.18
CA SER A 28 -4.57 -17.84 4.83
C SER A 28 -5.97 -17.65 4.25
N ASN A 29 -6.05 -17.53 2.93
CA ASN A 29 -7.33 -17.53 2.21
C ASN A 29 -7.76 -18.95 1.81
N ASP A 30 -6.77 -19.82 1.50
CA ASP A 30 -6.96 -21.17 0.98
C ASP A 30 -5.66 -22.01 1.09
N GLU A 31 -5.71 -23.23 0.57
CA GLU A 31 -4.60 -24.18 0.55
C GLU A 31 -3.41 -23.75 -0.33
N ASN A 32 -3.58 -22.80 -1.26
CA ASN A 32 -2.52 -22.31 -2.15
C ASN A 32 -1.74 -21.11 -1.57
N SER A 33 -2.32 -20.46 -0.56
CA SER A 33 -1.73 -19.25 0.04
C SER A 33 -0.28 -19.43 0.51
N PRO A 34 0.17 -20.57 1.07
CA PRO A 34 1.59 -20.75 1.42
C PRO A 34 2.52 -20.67 0.21
N ARG A 35 2.13 -21.26 -0.92
CA ARG A 35 2.89 -21.19 -2.17
C ARG A 35 2.93 -19.78 -2.73
N GLU A 36 1.78 -19.08 -2.77
CA GLU A 36 1.72 -17.69 -3.23
C GLU A 36 2.60 -16.76 -2.40
N VAL A 37 2.66 -16.98 -1.09
CA VAL A 37 3.56 -16.25 -0.18
C VAL A 37 5.02 -16.56 -0.48
N ALA A 38 5.38 -17.82 -0.69
CA ALA A 38 6.75 -18.24 -1.00
C ALA A 38 7.24 -17.66 -2.34
N GLU A 39 6.39 -17.69 -3.36
CA GLU A 39 6.65 -17.07 -4.67
C GLU A 39 6.86 -15.56 -4.53
N LEU A 40 5.97 -14.86 -3.82
CA LEU A 40 6.11 -13.42 -3.56
C LEU A 40 7.42 -13.08 -2.86
N LEU A 41 7.76 -13.80 -1.80
CA LEU A 41 9.01 -13.58 -1.06
C LEU A 41 10.22 -13.76 -1.97
N THR A 42 10.20 -14.77 -2.82
CA THR A 42 11.29 -15.05 -3.76
C THR A 42 11.41 -13.96 -4.82
N GLU A 43 10.31 -13.54 -5.42
CA GLU A 43 10.24 -12.45 -6.41
C GLU A 43 10.73 -11.10 -5.85
N GLN A 44 10.49 -10.86 -4.57
CA GLN A 44 10.88 -9.60 -3.91
C GLN A 44 12.29 -9.64 -3.29
N GLY A 45 13.07 -10.71 -3.56
CA GLY A 45 14.45 -10.87 -3.06
C GLY A 45 14.54 -11.37 -1.61
N PHE A 46 13.43 -11.82 -1.03
CA PHE A 46 13.38 -12.41 0.33
C PHE A 46 13.29 -13.94 0.30
N GLY A 47 13.82 -14.57 -0.74
CA GLY A 47 13.72 -16.01 -0.94
C GLY A 47 14.37 -16.86 0.16
N ASN A 48 15.23 -16.28 0.99
CA ASN A 48 15.84 -16.97 2.14
C ASN A 48 14.93 -17.01 3.38
N SER A 49 13.77 -16.34 3.34
CA SER A 49 12.83 -16.27 4.44
C SER A 49 12.32 -17.65 4.85
N GLN A 50 12.14 -17.84 6.15
CA GLN A 50 11.53 -19.05 6.70
C GLN A 50 10.01 -18.91 6.71
N ILE A 51 9.33 -19.97 6.28
CA ILE A 51 7.88 -20.09 6.27
C ILE A 51 7.51 -21.27 7.16
N THR A 52 6.60 -21.04 8.10
CA THR A 52 5.96 -22.07 8.92
C THR A 52 4.46 -22.02 8.66
N VAL A 53 3.90 -23.12 8.17
CA VAL A 53 2.45 -23.28 7.97
C VAL A 53 1.89 -24.12 9.10
N LEU A 54 0.87 -23.59 9.76
CA LEU A 54 0.17 -24.23 10.88
C LEU A 54 -1.25 -24.58 10.41
N GLU A 55 -1.52 -25.86 10.27
CA GLU A 55 -2.82 -26.39 9.83
C GLU A 55 -3.59 -26.94 11.00
N HIS A 56 -4.91 -26.75 11.02
CA HIS A 56 -5.86 -27.31 12.01
C HIS A 56 -5.43 -27.15 13.47
N MET A 57 -4.83 -26.01 13.83
CA MET A 57 -4.31 -25.74 15.17
C MET A 57 -5.33 -26.06 16.27
N GLY A 58 -4.90 -26.81 17.28
CA GLY A 58 -5.73 -27.25 18.41
C GLY A 58 -6.63 -28.45 18.11
N GLY A 59 -6.58 -29.00 16.91
CA GLY A 59 -7.37 -30.17 16.50
C GLY A 59 -6.57 -31.46 16.42
N SER A 60 -7.27 -32.59 16.25
CA SER A 60 -6.63 -33.92 16.09
C SER A 60 -5.84 -34.06 14.79
N SER A 61 -6.07 -33.18 13.82
CA SER A 61 -5.37 -33.12 12.52
C SER A 61 -4.33 -32.01 12.49
N GLU A 62 -3.90 -31.50 13.63
CA GLU A 62 -2.88 -30.46 13.72
C GLU A 62 -1.61 -30.87 12.99
N ARG A 63 -1.11 -29.99 12.15
CA ARG A 63 0.11 -30.21 11.39
C ARG A 63 0.93 -28.93 11.29
N ARG A 64 2.25 -29.06 11.41
CA ARG A 64 3.23 -27.98 11.21
C ARG A 64 4.12 -28.35 10.05
N ILE A 65 4.26 -27.42 9.10
CA ILE A 65 5.13 -27.57 7.91
C ILE A 65 6.08 -26.40 7.91
N GLU A 66 7.37 -26.65 7.69
CA GLU A 66 8.41 -25.62 7.65
C GLU A 66 9.20 -25.71 6.36
N GLY A 67 9.65 -24.57 5.87
CA GLY A 67 10.49 -24.49 4.68
C GLY A 67 11.04 -23.10 4.43
N ILE A 68 11.89 -23.00 3.41
CA ILE A 68 12.48 -21.76 2.94
C ILE A 68 11.73 -21.32 1.66
N ALA A 69 11.42 -20.04 1.54
CA ALA A 69 10.58 -19.52 0.45
C ALA A 69 11.08 -19.94 -0.93
N LYS A 70 12.35 -19.73 -1.27
CA LYS A 70 12.93 -20.06 -2.59
C LYS A 70 12.92 -21.54 -2.94
N SER A 71 12.80 -22.42 -1.96
CA SER A 71 12.77 -23.86 -2.14
C SER A 71 11.46 -24.48 -1.67
N TRP A 72 10.41 -23.67 -1.55
CA TRP A 72 9.09 -24.14 -1.14
C TRP A 72 8.51 -25.10 -2.19
N SER A 73 8.42 -26.35 -1.83
CA SER A 73 7.97 -27.44 -2.73
C SER A 73 6.75 -28.18 -2.19
N GLU A 74 6.23 -27.75 -1.05
CA GLU A 74 5.09 -28.39 -0.41
C GLU A 74 3.83 -28.30 -1.29
N LYS A 75 3.13 -29.42 -1.37
CA LYS A 75 1.84 -29.48 -2.05
C LYS A 75 0.80 -28.66 -1.30
N PRO A 76 -0.25 -28.20 -1.98
CA PRO A 76 -1.38 -27.59 -1.29
C PRO A 76 -1.85 -28.46 -0.12
N GLY A 77 -1.98 -27.83 1.05
CA GLY A 77 -2.36 -28.50 2.28
C GLY A 77 -3.82 -28.25 2.65
N ALA A 78 -4.07 -27.94 3.93
CA ALA A 78 -5.41 -27.60 4.38
C ALA A 78 -5.77 -26.15 4.04
N GLY A 79 -7.00 -25.90 3.59
CA GLY A 79 -7.51 -24.54 3.34
C GLY A 79 -7.61 -23.69 4.62
N PHE A 80 -7.74 -24.34 5.78
CA PHE A 80 -7.69 -23.69 7.08
C PHE A 80 -6.27 -23.75 7.66
N ASN A 81 -5.48 -22.72 7.38
CA ASN A 81 -4.10 -22.63 7.84
C ASN A 81 -3.71 -21.20 8.21
N THR A 82 -2.64 -21.09 8.99
CA THR A 82 -1.98 -19.83 9.36
C THR A 82 -0.52 -19.91 8.94
N ILE A 83 0.01 -18.85 8.35
CA ILE A 83 1.38 -18.81 7.85
C ILE A 83 2.17 -17.85 8.73
N ALA A 84 3.19 -18.35 9.42
CA ALA A 84 4.19 -17.53 10.10
C ALA A 84 5.42 -17.39 9.21
N ILE A 85 5.94 -16.17 9.09
CA ILE A 85 7.05 -15.83 8.20
C ILE A 85 8.11 -15.09 9.01
N GLU A 86 9.35 -15.54 8.90
CA GLU A 86 10.52 -14.80 9.36
C GLU A 86 11.25 -14.26 8.13
N ILE A 87 11.23 -12.93 7.96
CA ILE A 87 11.74 -12.27 6.76
C ILE A 87 13.26 -12.17 6.79
N LEU A 88 13.92 -12.80 5.84
CA LEU A 88 15.37 -12.75 5.67
C LEU A 88 15.70 -12.18 4.28
N SER A 89 16.44 -11.07 4.27
CA SER A 89 16.95 -10.46 3.03
C SER A 89 18.22 -11.20 2.53
N SER A 90 18.52 -11.03 1.25
CA SER A 90 19.80 -11.34 0.66
C SER A 90 20.57 -10.05 0.32
N PRO A 91 21.86 -10.10 0.01
CA PRO A 91 22.61 -8.91 -0.43
C PRO A 91 22.01 -8.22 -1.66
N GLU A 92 21.31 -8.95 -2.51
CA GLU A 92 20.68 -8.47 -3.74
C GLU A 92 19.26 -7.92 -3.52
N THR A 93 18.74 -7.99 -2.29
CA THR A 93 17.37 -7.53 -2.00
C THR A 93 17.24 -6.03 -2.16
N VAL A 94 16.37 -5.58 -3.06
CA VAL A 94 15.98 -4.16 -3.15
C VAL A 94 15.03 -3.83 -2.00
N LEU A 95 15.54 -3.06 -1.04
CA LEU A 95 14.76 -2.70 0.15
C LEU A 95 13.89 -1.48 -0.12
N VAL A 96 12.58 -1.68 -0.12
CA VAL A 96 11.60 -0.59 -0.17
C VAL A 96 11.29 -0.16 1.26
N THR A 97 12.01 0.84 1.75
CA THR A 97 11.89 1.34 3.12
C THR A 97 10.51 1.94 3.41
N ARG A 98 10.20 2.17 4.68
CA ARG A 98 9.01 2.93 5.10
C ARG A 98 9.31 4.42 5.34
N HIS A 99 10.56 4.84 5.21
CA HIS A 99 10.92 6.25 5.29
C HIS A 99 10.36 7.02 4.09
N PRO A 100 10.03 8.31 4.26
CA PRO A 100 9.56 9.14 3.15
C PRO A 100 10.68 9.37 2.14
N GLY A 101 10.31 9.54 0.88
CA GLY A 101 11.25 9.75 -0.22
C GLY A 101 11.78 8.45 -0.80
N LEU A 102 10.87 7.56 -1.21
CA LEU A 102 11.23 6.40 -2.03
C LEU A 102 11.87 6.85 -3.35
N GLU A 103 12.72 6.01 -3.94
CA GLU A 103 13.33 6.30 -5.23
C GLU A 103 12.25 6.47 -6.32
N ASP A 104 12.45 7.44 -7.21
CA ASP A 104 11.46 7.79 -8.23
C ASP A 104 11.22 6.65 -9.24
N ASP A 105 12.22 5.81 -9.49
CA ASP A 105 12.17 4.65 -10.38
C ASP A 105 11.31 3.49 -9.84
N LEU A 106 10.95 3.52 -8.57
CA LEU A 106 9.98 2.58 -8.00
C LEU A 106 8.55 2.84 -8.45
N PHE A 107 8.28 4.01 -9.02
CA PHE A 107 6.96 4.42 -9.49
C PHE A 107 6.89 4.39 -11.01
N ILE A 108 5.91 3.69 -11.55
CA ILE A 108 5.52 3.86 -12.95
C ILE A 108 4.98 5.28 -13.10
N ASN A 109 5.52 6.07 -14.01
CA ASN A 109 5.08 7.44 -14.25
C ASN A 109 5.36 7.88 -15.69
N ASP A 110 4.69 8.94 -16.14
CA ASP A 110 4.84 9.59 -17.43
C ASP A 110 5.63 10.91 -17.35
N GLY A 111 6.39 11.09 -16.28
CA GLY A 111 7.10 12.34 -15.96
C GLY A 111 6.35 13.20 -14.92
N MET A 112 5.07 12.91 -14.65
CA MET A 112 4.26 13.60 -13.65
C MET A 112 4.37 12.90 -12.30
N LEU A 113 5.46 13.20 -11.61
CA LEU A 113 5.80 12.63 -10.31
C LEU A 113 6.38 13.72 -9.41
N THR A 114 5.84 13.84 -8.20
CA THR A 114 6.48 14.66 -7.14
C THR A 114 7.83 14.03 -6.80
N LYS A 115 8.92 14.78 -7.01
CA LYS A 115 10.28 14.28 -6.85
C LYS A 115 10.57 13.83 -5.43
N LYS A 116 11.47 12.86 -5.28
CA LYS A 116 11.85 12.21 -4.02
C LYS A 116 12.04 13.18 -2.86
N GLU A 117 12.86 14.22 -3.05
CA GLU A 117 13.19 15.19 -2.00
C GLU A 117 11.98 16.05 -1.63
N VAL A 118 11.24 16.51 -2.63
CA VAL A 118 9.99 17.29 -2.43
C VAL A 118 8.95 16.42 -1.73
N ARG A 119 8.80 15.17 -2.14
CA ARG A 119 7.88 14.21 -1.53
C ARG A 119 8.21 13.94 -0.06
N ALA A 120 9.51 13.77 0.27
CA ALA A 120 9.96 13.58 1.64
C ALA A 120 9.62 14.79 2.52
N ILE A 121 9.86 16.01 2.05
CA ILE A 121 9.54 17.26 2.76
C ILE A 121 8.03 17.39 2.91
N THR A 122 7.26 17.13 1.86
CA THR A 122 5.80 17.17 1.86
C THR A 122 5.23 16.24 2.92
N LEU A 123 5.66 15.00 2.94
CA LEU A 123 5.16 13.98 3.89
C LEU A 123 5.55 14.30 5.33
N SER A 124 6.74 14.90 5.54
CA SER A 124 7.13 15.41 6.84
C SER A 124 6.23 16.56 7.32
N ALA A 125 5.80 17.45 6.42
CA ALA A 125 4.88 18.54 6.75
C ALA A 125 3.45 18.04 6.99
N LEU A 126 2.99 17.05 6.22
CA LEU A 126 1.63 16.48 6.33
C LEU A 126 1.44 15.63 7.60
N GLN A 127 2.50 15.06 8.18
CA GLN A 127 2.51 14.31 9.44
C GLN A 127 1.48 13.18 9.51
N PRO A 128 1.59 12.10 8.70
CA PRO A 128 0.67 10.99 8.73
C PRO A 128 0.63 10.30 10.12
N TYR A 129 -0.56 9.99 10.59
CA TYR A 129 -0.77 9.26 11.85
C TYR A 129 -1.81 8.14 11.67
N PRO A 130 -1.87 7.14 12.57
CA PRO A 130 -2.77 6.01 12.42
C PRO A 130 -4.24 6.41 12.34
N GLY A 131 -4.90 6.04 11.23
CA GLY A 131 -6.30 6.34 10.98
C GLY A 131 -6.55 7.67 10.25
N SER A 132 -5.52 8.48 10.01
CA SER A 132 -5.66 9.74 9.25
C SER A 132 -5.99 9.47 7.78
N LEU A 133 -6.76 10.39 7.18
CA LEU A 133 -7.15 10.39 5.77
C LEU A 133 -6.50 11.55 5.02
N LEU A 134 -5.79 11.23 3.94
CA LEU A 134 -5.26 12.20 2.99
C LEU A 134 -6.17 12.31 1.76
N TRP A 135 -6.43 13.52 1.29
CA TRP A 135 -6.78 13.76 -0.11
C TRP A 135 -5.52 14.12 -0.89
N ASP A 136 -5.22 13.33 -1.91
CA ASP A 136 -4.12 13.55 -2.85
C ASP A 136 -4.74 14.03 -4.18
N VAL A 137 -4.83 15.37 -4.34
CA VAL A 137 -5.52 16.02 -5.47
C VAL A 137 -4.55 16.30 -6.61
N GLY A 138 -4.87 15.82 -7.81
CA GLY A 138 -3.95 15.82 -8.93
C GLY A 138 -2.81 14.84 -8.68
N ALA A 139 -3.17 13.59 -8.33
CA ALA A 139 -2.26 12.61 -7.76
C ALA A 139 -1.16 12.13 -8.72
N GLY A 140 -1.30 12.32 -10.03
CA GLY A 140 -0.32 11.92 -11.05
C GLY A 140 -0.01 10.42 -11.00
N SER A 141 1.15 10.06 -10.46
CA SER A 141 1.55 8.66 -10.25
C SER A 141 1.06 8.06 -8.93
N GLY A 142 0.40 8.85 -8.07
CA GLY A 142 -0.06 8.45 -6.73
C GLY A 142 1.03 8.39 -5.67
N SER A 143 2.21 8.92 -5.94
CA SER A 143 3.40 8.73 -5.11
C SER A 143 3.24 9.29 -3.69
N VAL A 144 2.58 10.44 -3.52
CA VAL A 144 2.35 11.05 -2.20
C VAL A 144 1.35 10.22 -1.39
N GLY A 145 0.21 9.85 -1.97
CA GLY A 145 -0.81 9.02 -1.31
C GLY A 145 -0.28 7.65 -0.93
N ILE A 146 0.53 7.03 -1.79
CA ILE A 146 1.17 5.72 -1.54
C ILE A 146 2.14 5.82 -0.35
N GLU A 147 3.05 6.78 -0.36
CA GLU A 147 4.01 6.93 0.74
C GLU A 147 3.33 7.35 2.05
N TRP A 148 2.29 8.21 2.00
CA TRP A 148 1.46 8.52 3.16
C TRP A 148 0.93 7.25 3.86
N MET A 149 0.36 6.32 3.08
CA MET A 149 -0.17 5.07 3.62
C MET A 149 0.93 4.11 4.09
N ARG A 150 2.13 4.19 3.53
CA ARG A 150 3.28 3.38 3.95
C ARG A 150 3.90 3.86 5.26
N LEU A 151 3.91 5.18 5.48
CA LEU A 151 4.52 5.80 6.66
C LEU A 151 3.76 5.47 7.95
N SER A 152 2.44 5.45 7.88
CA SER A 152 1.63 5.23 9.09
C SER A 152 0.67 4.05 8.91
N PRO A 153 0.72 3.04 9.79
CA PRO A 153 -0.23 1.95 9.78
C PRO A 153 -1.67 2.44 9.89
N ARG A 154 -2.57 1.87 9.09
CA ARG A 154 -4.00 2.20 9.04
C ARG A 154 -4.33 3.61 8.56
N SER A 155 -3.38 4.44 8.16
CA SER A 155 -3.69 5.68 7.42
C SER A 155 -4.32 5.33 6.08
N LEU A 156 -5.18 6.23 5.59
CA LEU A 156 -5.93 6.08 4.36
C LEU A 156 -5.59 7.23 3.43
N ALA A 157 -5.75 7.02 2.13
CA ALA A 157 -5.66 8.10 1.16
C ALA A 157 -6.71 7.91 0.05
N ILE A 158 -7.16 9.03 -0.49
CA ILE A 158 -7.99 9.11 -1.69
C ILE A 158 -7.18 9.91 -2.70
N ALA A 159 -6.75 9.25 -3.76
CA ALA A 159 -6.08 9.87 -4.90
C ALA A 159 -7.13 10.30 -5.92
N ILE A 160 -7.16 11.58 -6.25
CA ILE A 160 -8.06 12.18 -7.25
C ILE A 160 -7.22 12.55 -8.46
N GLU A 161 -7.53 11.96 -9.61
CA GLU A 161 -6.81 12.16 -10.86
C GLU A 161 -7.78 12.20 -12.04
N GLU A 162 -7.72 13.26 -12.85
CA GLU A 162 -8.64 13.43 -13.97
C GLU A 162 -8.26 12.57 -15.19
N ASP A 163 -6.96 12.32 -15.37
CA ASP A 163 -6.46 11.47 -16.46
C ASP A 163 -6.67 9.99 -16.14
N GLY A 164 -7.41 9.29 -17.00
CA GLY A 164 -7.77 7.88 -16.81
C GLY A 164 -6.57 6.93 -16.85
N ASP A 165 -5.55 7.22 -17.67
CA ASP A 165 -4.34 6.38 -17.78
C ASP A 165 -3.47 6.55 -16.55
N ARG A 166 -3.37 7.76 -16.00
CA ARG A 166 -2.70 8.02 -14.73
C ARG A 166 -3.45 7.39 -13.57
N ALA A 167 -4.78 7.50 -13.52
CA ALA A 167 -5.59 6.83 -12.51
C ALA A 167 -5.37 5.31 -12.51
N ALA A 168 -5.29 4.67 -13.69
CA ALA A 168 -4.92 3.26 -13.81
C ALA A 168 -3.48 2.97 -13.36
N THR A 169 -2.55 3.89 -13.59
CA THR A 169 -1.15 3.81 -13.16
C THR A 169 -1.03 3.90 -11.65
N ILE A 170 -1.82 4.77 -10.99
CA ILE A 170 -1.87 4.85 -9.53
C ILE A 170 -2.25 3.50 -8.91
N VAL A 171 -3.24 2.80 -9.47
CA VAL A 171 -3.65 1.47 -8.98
C VAL A 171 -2.52 0.46 -9.09
N LYS A 172 -1.77 0.46 -10.20
CA LYS A 172 -0.60 -0.43 -10.38
C LYS A 172 0.49 -0.14 -9.36
N ASN A 173 0.86 1.13 -9.20
CA ASN A 173 1.86 1.56 -8.21
C ASN A 173 1.44 1.20 -6.78
N ALA A 174 0.17 1.44 -6.42
CA ALA A 174 -0.37 1.11 -5.10
C ALA A 174 -0.25 -0.39 -4.79
N ASN A 175 -0.59 -1.26 -5.74
CA ASN A 175 -0.45 -2.70 -5.58
C ASN A 175 1.03 -3.11 -5.48
N GLN A 176 1.87 -2.60 -6.36
CA GLN A 176 3.31 -2.90 -6.39
C GLN A 176 4.01 -2.47 -5.09
N LEU A 177 3.63 -1.32 -4.53
CA LEU A 177 4.26 -0.75 -3.35
C LEU A 177 3.52 -1.10 -2.03
N GLY A 178 2.54 -1.99 -2.07
CA GLY A 178 1.91 -2.59 -0.89
C GLY A 178 0.86 -1.69 -0.21
N THR A 179 0.21 -0.81 -0.97
CA THR A 179 -0.91 0.02 -0.51
C THR A 179 -2.19 -0.20 -1.32
N PRO A 180 -2.65 -1.46 -1.50
CA PRO A 180 -3.78 -1.79 -2.38
C PRO A 180 -5.13 -1.22 -1.91
N LYS A 181 -5.16 -0.63 -0.72
CA LYS A 181 -6.34 0.05 -0.16
C LYS A 181 -6.42 1.53 -0.56
N LEU A 182 -5.44 2.06 -1.29
CA LEU A 182 -5.51 3.42 -1.83
C LEU A 182 -6.76 3.53 -2.71
N GLN A 183 -7.66 4.41 -2.33
CA GLN A 183 -8.84 4.69 -3.14
C GLN A 183 -8.46 5.62 -4.27
N VAL A 184 -8.74 5.24 -5.51
CA VAL A 184 -8.48 6.07 -6.69
C VAL A 184 -9.81 6.53 -7.27
N ILE A 185 -9.96 7.82 -7.47
CA ILE A 185 -11.13 8.46 -8.08
C ILE A 185 -10.68 9.13 -9.37
N ASN A 186 -11.14 8.60 -10.48
CA ASN A 186 -10.93 9.24 -11.78
C ASN A 186 -12.02 10.31 -11.98
N ALA A 187 -11.71 11.52 -11.58
CA ALA A 187 -12.61 12.66 -11.65
C ALA A 187 -11.83 13.97 -11.61
N HIS A 188 -12.49 15.04 -12.06
CA HIS A 188 -11.98 16.39 -11.94
C HIS A 188 -12.26 16.94 -10.53
N ALA A 189 -11.27 17.57 -9.92
CA ALA A 189 -11.44 18.40 -8.72
C ALA A 189 -11.73 19.87 -9.15
N PRO A 190 -12.56 20.63 -8.43
CA PRO A 190 -13.10 20.35 -7.08
C PRO A 190 -14.45 19.61 -7.05
N GLU A 191 -15.07 19.32 -8.18
CA GLU A 191 -16.47 18.86 -8.29
C GLU A 191 -16.75 17.59 -7.50
N CYS A 192 -15.78 16.67 -7.40
CA CYS A 192 -15.96 15.41 -6.67
C CYS A 192 -15.76 15.55 -5.14
N LEU A 193 -15.06 16.59 -4.69
CA LEU A 193 -14.64 16.73 -3.27
C LEU A 193 -15.80 16.76 -2.26
N PRO A 194 -16.94 17.46 -2.51
CA PRO A 194 -18.04 17.52 -1.55
C PRO A 194 -18.68 16.16 -1.21
N SER A 195 -18.48 15.15 -2.06
CA SER A 195 -19.02 13.80 -1.85
C SER A 195 -18.09 12.89 -1.03
N LEU A 196 -16.86 13.34 -0.74
CA LEU A 196 -15.85 12.55 -0.08
C LEU A 196 -15.86 12.73 1.44
N PRO A 197 -15.40 11.71 2.20
CA PRO A 197 -15.19 11.86 3.64
C PRO A 197 -14.22 13.00 3.93
N ARG A 198 -14.48 13.80 4.98
CA ARG A 198 -13.62 14.92 5.39
C ARG A 198 -12.17 14.42 5.65
N PRO A 199 -11.16 15.03 5.03
CA PRO A 199 -9.76 14.62 5.19
C PRO A 199 -9.16 15.22 6.47
N ASN A 200 -8.06 14.62 6.92
CA ASN A 200 -7.19 15.18 7.96
C ASN A 200 -6.04 16.00 7.35
N ALA A 201 -5.70 15.72 6.09
CA ALA A 201 -4.69 16.44 5.34
C ALA A 201 -5.07 16.46 3.86
N ILE A 202 -4.66 17.51 3.16
CA ILE A 202 -4.85 17.69 1.72
C ILE A 202 -3.49 17.99 1.10
N PHE A 203 -3.13 17.23 0.07
CA PHE A 203 -2.02 17.55 -0.82
C PHE A 203 -2.58 17.90 -2.19
N ILE A 204 -2.08 18.97 -2.79
CA ILE A 204 -2.46 19.40 -4.14
C ILE A 204 -1.21 19.34 -5.01
N GLY A 205 -1.12 18.28 -5.83
CA GLY A 205 0.04 17.99 -6.69
C GLY A 205 0.05 18.77 -8.02
N GLY A 206 -1.13 19.21 -8.47
CA GLY A 206 -1.26 19.95 -9.72
C GLY A 206 -2.54 20.77 -9.76
N GLY A 207 -2.65 21.69 -10.71
CA GLY A 207 -3.89 22.44 -10.95
C GLY A 207 -4.19 23.59 -9.96
N ILE A 208 -3.24 24.01 -9.11
CA ILE A 208 -3.41 25.14 -8.17
C ILE A 208 -3.86 26.44 -8.89
N ALA A 209 -3.51 26.57 -10.17
CA ALA A 209 -3.91 27.71 -10.99
C ALA A 209 -5.41 27.70 -11.38
N THR A 210 -6.13 26.61 -11.13
CA THR A 210 -7.56 26.49 -11.43
C THR A 210 -8.36 27.13 -10.29
N LYS A 211 -9.16 28.15 -10.58
CA LYS A 211 -9.87 29.00 -9.61
C LYS A 211 -10.65 28.28 -8.50
N GLY A 212 -11.04 27.01 -8.68
CA GLY A 212 -11.80 26.24 -7.71
C GLY A 212 -10.99 25.67 -6.55
N CYS A 213 -9.69 25.37 -6.72
CA CYS A 213 -8.84 24.78 -5.66
C CYS A 213 -8.50 25.78 -4.53
N LEU A 214 -8.34 27.07 -4.86
CA LEU A 214 -8.00 28.10 -3.88
C LEU A 214 -9.20 28.50 -3.00
N LEU A 215 -10.42 28.41 -3.50
CA LEU A 215 -11.64 28.74 -2.72
C LEU A 215 -11.90 27.71 -1.61
N TYR A 216 -11.57 26.43 -1.84
CA TYR A 216 -11.78 25.38 -0.83
C TYR A 216 -10.76 25.43 0.33
N THR A 217 -9.56 25.94 0.08
CA THR A 217 -8.54 26.12 1.13
C THR A 217 -8.77 27.35 2.01
N SER A 218 -9.43 28.40 1.50
CA SER A 218 -9.74 29.60 2.29
C SER A 218 -10.84 29.36 3.32
N ASP A 219 -11.89 28.61 2.96
CA ASP A 219 -13.00 28.28 3.90
C ASP A 219 -12.54 27.37 5.04
N ALA A 220 -11.55 26.49 4.82
CA ALA A 220 -10.99 25.64 5.88
C ALA A 220 -10.07 26.40 6.85
N ALA A 221 -9.52 27.54 6.44
CA ALA A 221 -8.67 28.38 7.29
C ALA A 221 -9.47 29.33 8.17
N ASP A 222 -10.66 29.75 7.75
CA ASP A 222 -11.51 30.69 8.49
C ASP A 222 -12.32 30.05 9.63
N GLU A 223 -12.56 28.73 9.59
CA GLU A 223 -13.25 28.03 10.69
C GLU A 223 -12.37 27.70 11.91
N GLY A 224 -11.08 28.01 11.87
CA GLY A 224 -10.11 27.70 12.94
C GLY A 224 -9.81 28.84 13.93
N LEU A 225 -10.43 30.01 13.79
CA LEU A 225 -10.22 31.22 14.63
C LEU A 225 -11.53 31.76 15.23
N GLY A 226 -12.29 30.88 15.84
CA GLY A 226 -13.46 31.21 16.64
C GLY A 226 -13.37 30.61 18.03
#